data_ceac0364cab659ed7b978ceb314a473f
#
_entry.id   ceac0364cab659ed7b978ceb314a473f
#
_cell.length_a   1.000
_cell.length_b   1.000
_cell.length_c   1.000
_cell.angle_alpha   90.00
_cell.angle_beta   90.00
_cell.angle_gamma   90.00
#
_symmetry.space_group_name_H-M   'P 1'
#
loop_
_entity.id
_entity.type
_entity.pdbx_description
1 polymer ?
#
loop_
_entity_poly.entity_id
_entity_poly.type
_entity_poly.pdbx_seq_one_letter_code
_entity_poly.pdbx_strand_id
1 'polypeptide(L)'
;MDNHSAGFGKTLLRIRKNKQYSQQYMAENKIHQSTYSKMERDLIEPTLGNYRHLLSRLDMSDEELQYIMNDYNHSEKEQLLTAFMNLSFNDVPLLQEIREKALKYLDVHTDYIITDIVHLTDALIILAITGDIADARKHVRPVWKRLEKLDGWYLVELRMINAMLFLFPIDEAILISGTALAQIQKYVNHPFAGKIAVSLRHNLCLLL
;
A
#
# COMPACT_ATOMS: atom_id res chain seq x y z
N MET A 1 -9.41 18.44 -13.76
CA MET A 1 -10.67 18.17 -13.03
C MET A 1 -10.26 17.98 -11.58
N ASP A 2 -10.58 18.97 -10.76
CA ASP A 2 -10.20 18.94 -9.35
C ASP A 2 -10.88 17.75 -8.69
N ASN A 3 -10.07 16.79 -8.28
CA ASN A 3 -10.51 15.62 -7.53
C ASN A 3 -10.87 16.11 -6.12
N HIS A 4 -12.10 16.61 -5.96
CA HIS A 4 -12.62 17.06 -4.68
C HIS A 4 -12.95 15.82 -3.85
N SER A 5 -11.92 15.22 -3.23
CA SER A 5 -12.19 14.35 -2.10
C SER A 5 -12.98 15.18 -1.08
N ALA A 6 -14.15 14.69 -0.69
CA ALA A 6 -14.96 15.40 0.29
C ALA A 6 -14.14 15.51 1.59
N GLY A 7 -14.01 16.72 2.16
CA GLY A 7 -13.29 16.91 3.41
C GLY A 7 -13.80 15.98 4.52
N PHE A 8 -12.93 15.67 5.47
CA PHE A 8 -13.24 14.76 6.58
C PHE A 8 -14.57 15.12 7.27
N GLY A 9 -14.77 16.37 7.61
CA GLY A 9 -15.97 16.83 8.31
C GLY A 9 -17.23 16.67 7.49
N LYS A 10 -17.19 16.97 6.19
CA LYS A 10 -18.32 16.76 5.28
C LYS A 10 -18.70 15.29 5.16
N THR A 11 -17.71 14.42 5.07
CA THR A 11 -17.94 12.96 5.03
C THR A 11 -18.50 12.46 6.35
N LEU A 12 -17.93 12.90 7.48
CA LEU A 12 -18.41 12.57 8.81
C LEU A 12 -19.88 12.97 9.00
N LEU A 13 -20.24 14.19 8.60
CA LEU A 13 -21.61 14.70 8.65
C LEU A 13 -22.56 13.85 7.81
N ARG A 14 -22.16 13.48 6.59
CA ARG A 14 -22.96 12.64 5.68
C ARG A 14 -23.22 11.27 6.29
N ILE A 15 -22.17 10.59 6.78
CA ILE A 15 -22.27 9.25 7.39
C ILE A 15 -23.16 9.30 8.63
N ARG A 16 -22.91 10.24 9.54
CA ARG A 16 -23.73 10.41 10.75
C ARG A 16 -25.22 10.59 10.42
N LYS A 17 -25.53 11.47 9.46
CA LYS A 17 -26.93 11.70 9.02
C LYS A 17 -27.56 10.44 8.43
N ASN A 18 -26.82 9.71 7.59
CA ASN A 18 -27.28 8.46 7.00
C ASN A 18 -27.58 7.39 8.06
N LYS A 19 -26.77 7.35 9.13
CA LYS A 19 -26.99 6.46 10.29
C LYS A 19 -28.02 7.01 11.29
N GLN A 20 -28.57 8.20 11.04
CA GLN A 20 -29.53 8.89 11.92
C GLN A 20 -28.99 9.15 13.35
N TYR A 21 -27.66 9.31 13.49
CA TYR A 21 -27.04 9.58 14.77
C TYR A 21 -27.08 11.08 15.10
N SER A 22 -27.28 11.41 16.40
CA SER A 22 -27.14 12.80 16.88
C SER A 22 -25.68 13.19 17.04
N GLN A 23 -25.39 14.49 17.00
CA GLN A 23 -24.04 15.00 17.36
C GLN A 23 -23.67 14.65 18.80
N GLN A 24 -24.65 14.62 19.72
CA GLN A 24 -24.44 14.25 21.10
C GLN A 24 -24.00 12.76 21.20
N TYR A 25 -24.64 11.86 20.44
CA TYR A 25 -24.24 10.46 20.37
C TYR A 25 -22.80 10.29 19.88
N MET A 26 -22.42 11.02 18.84
CA MET A 26 -21.07 10.95 18.30
C MET A 26 -20.01 11.50 19.24
N ALA A 27 -20.34 12.53 20.00
CA ALA A 27 -19.42 13.19 20.94
C ALA A 27 -19.31 12.47 22.30
N GLU A 28 -20.31 11.67 22.66
CA GLU A 28 -20.54 11.12 23.99
C GLU A 28 -19.28 10.59 24.68
N ASN A 29 -19.13 10.99 25.95
CA ASN A 29 -18.06 10.57 26.87
C ASN A 29 -16.61 11.00 26.49
N LYS A 30 -16.36 11.65 25.37
CA LYS A 30 -14.99 11.97 24.98
C LYS A 30 -14.79 13.34 24.34
N ILE A 31 -15.74 13.81 23.59
CA ILE A 31 -15.63 15.06 22.81
C ILE A 31 -16.75 16.01 23.26
N HIS A 32 -16.41 17.28 23.47
CA HIS A 32 -17.47 18.26 23.71
C HIS A 32 -18.28 18.47 22.42
N GLN A 33 -19.63 18.51 22.50
CA GLN A 33 -20.50 18.62 21.33
C GLN A 33 -20.14 19.79 20.42
N SER A 34 -19.76 20.94 20.99
CA SER A 34 -19.32 22.10 20.21
C SER A 34 -18.03 21.84 19.41
N THR A 35 -17.11 21.07 19.97
CA THR A 35 -15.89 20.62 19.30
C THR A 35 -16.21 19.66 18.17
N TYR A 36 -17.09 18.69 18.42
CA TYR A 36 -17.58 17.78 17.38
C TYR A 36 -18.24 18.53 16.22
N SER A 37 -19.10 19.51 16.52
CA SER A 37 -19.75 20.36 15.51
C SER A 37 -18.75 21.16 14.66
N LYS A 38 -17.61 21.57 15.23
CA LYS A 38 -16.53 22.24 14.47
C LYS A 38 -15.81 21.25 13.53
N MET A 39 -15.63 19.99 13.95
CA MET A 39 -15.05 18.93 13.10
C MET A 39 -15.94 18.67 11.88
N GLU A 40 -17.26 18.53 12.06
CA GLU A 40 -18.20 18.32 10.94
C GLU A 40 -18.22 19.45 9.91
N ARG A 41 -17.81 20.64 10.32
CA ARG A 41 -17.71 21.83 9.44
C ARG A 41 -16.32 22.05 8.86
N ASP A 42 -15.40 21.12 9.05
CA ASP A 42 -13.99 21.23 8.66
C ASP A 42 -13.28 22.47 9.24
N LEU A 43 -13.74 22.97 10.41
CA LEU A 43 -13.11 24.10 11.10
C LEU A 43 -11.92 23.69 11.98
N ILE A 44 -11.88 22.44 12.39
CA ILE A 44 -10.77 21.85 13.15
C ILE A 44 -10.61 20.37 12.74
N GLU A 45 -9.40 19.92 12.75
CA GLU A 45 -9.07 18.51 12.58
C GLU A 45 -9.20 17.73 13.90
N PRO A 46 -9.65 16.46 13.88
CA PRO A 46 -9.66 15.64 15.06
C PRO A 46 -8.24 15.27 15.50
N THR A 47 -7.99 15.24 16.78
CA THR A 47 -6.81 14.54 17.30
C THR A 47 -6.94 13.05 16.99
N LEU A 48 -5.82 12.30 16.95
CA LEU A 48 -5.86 10.84 16.75
C LEU A 48 -6.79 10.12 17.73
N GLY A 49 -6.84 10.59 18.98
CA GLY A 49 -7.73 10.03 20.00
C GLY A 49 -9.21 10.28 19.69
N ASN A 50 -9.55 11.46 19.18
CA ASN A 50 -10.91 11.78 18.75
C ASN A 50 -11.29 11.03 17.48
N TYR A 51 -10.37 10.96 16.53
CA TYR A 51 -10.56 10.19 15.29
C TYR A 51 -10.92 8.73 15.55
N ARG A 52 -10.13 8.03 16.38
CA ARG A 52 -10.40 6.64 16.77
C ARG A 52 -11.75 6.48 17.51
N HIS A 53 -12.11 7.45 18.36
CA HIS A 53 -13.41 7.46 19.01
C HIS A 53 -14.54 7.58 18.00
N LEU A 54 -14.43 8.48 17.04
CA LEU A 54 -15.44 8.67 15.99
C LEU A 54 -15.61 7.42 15.13
N LEU A 55 -14.52 6.78 14.72
CA LEU A 55 -14.57 5.49 14.00
C LEU A 55 -15.30 4.43 14.82
N SER A 56 -14.98 4.30 16.11
CA SER A 56 -15.67 3.36 17.00
C SER A 56 -17.17 3.67 17.15
N ARG A 57 -17.56 4.96 17.18
CA ARG A 57 -18.99 5.34 17.27
C ARG A 57 -19.75 5.08 15.97
N LEU A 58 -19.04 5.08 14.85
CA LEU A 58 -19.60 4.78 13.53
C LEU A 58 -19.59 3.28 13.22
N ASP A 59 -18.96 2.43 14.05
CA ASP A 59 -18.68 1.02 13.73
C ASP A 59 -18.02 0.89 12.34
N MET A 60 -16.99 1.70 12.09
CA MET A 60 -16.33 1.83 10.78
C MET A 60 -14.82 1.70 10.93
N SER A 61 -14.18 1.05 9.98
CA SER A 61 -12.71 1.02 9.90
C SER A 61 -12.15 2.31 9.30
N ASP A 62 -10.87 2.57 9.52
CA ASP A 62 -10.14 3.65 8.87
C ASP A 62 -10.18 3.50 7.34
N GLU A 63 -9.92 2.30 6.85
CA GLU A 63 -9.94 1.96 5.41
C GLU A 63 -11.29 2.27 4.76
N GLU A 64 -12.39 1.92 5.42
CA GLU A 64 -13.75 2.20 4.92
C GLU A 64 -14.01 3.71 4.86
N LEU A 65 -13.62 4.45 5.91
CA LEU A 65 -13.80 5.90 5.92
C LEU A 65 -12.99 6.58 4.82
N GLN A 66 -11.72 6.21 4.63
CA GLN A 66 -10.86 6.73 3.57
C GLN A 66 -11.44 6.42 2.17
N TYR A 67 -11.93 5.20 1.96
CA TYR A 67 -12.59 4.80 0.72
C TYR A 67 -13.83 5.66 0.43
N ILE A 68 -14.66 5.94 1.44
CA ILE A 68 -15.83 6.82 1.32
C ILE A 68 -15.41 8.28 1.07
N MET A 69 -14.35 8.76 1.73
CA MET A 69 -13.81 10.11 1.52
C MET A 69 -13.30 10.32 0.09
N ASN A 70 -12.82 9.26 -0.53
CA ASN A 70 -12.33 9.25 -1.90
C ASN A 70 -13.42 8.78 -2.92
N ASP A 71 -14.67 9.13 -2.66
CA ASP A 71 -15.83 8.80 -3.50
C ASP A 71 -15.93 7.32 -3.90
N TYR A 72 -15.72 6.43 -2.92
CA TYR A 72 -15.74 4.98 -3.08
C TYR A 72 -14.70 4.47 -4.09
N ASN A 73 -13.52 5.10 -4.09
CA ASN A 73 -12.37 4.67 -4.84
C ASN A 73 -11.14 4.52 -3.92
N HIS A 74 -10.21 3.68 -4.32
CA HIS A 74 -8.87 3.69 -3.73
C HIS A 74 -8.09 4.92 -4.20
N SER A 75 -7.16 5.39 -3.39
CA SER A 75 -6.21 6.42 -3.81
C SER A 75 -5.37 5.94 -5.01
N GLU A 76 -4.84 6.86 -5.81
CA GLU A 76 -3.98 6.51 -6.96
C GLU A 76 -2.81 5.62 -6.54
N LYS A 77 -2.19 5.91 -5.39
CA LYS A 77 -1.13 5.09 -4.81
C LYS A 77 -1.59 3.67 -4.48
N GLU A 78 -2.74 3.52 -3.83
CA GLU A 78 -3.31 2.20 -3.49
C GLU A 78 -3.68 1.41 -4.74
N GLN A 79 -4.21 2.08 -5.76
CA GLN A 79 -4.51 1.44 -7.05
C GLN A 79 -3.24 0.91 -7.71
N LEU A 80 -2.15 1.69 -7.74
CA LEU A 80 -0.85 1.27 -8.27
C LEU A 80 -0.25 0.10 -7.49
N LEU A 81 -0.25 0.19 -6.15
CA LEU A 81 0.20 -0.89 -5.28
C LEU A 81 -0.60 -2.17 -5.52
N THR A 82 -1.92 -2.05 -5.56
CA THR A 82 -2.82 -3.20 -5.75
C THR A 82 -2.64 -3.84 -7.13
N ALA A 83 -2.52 -3.03 -8.18
CA ALA A 83 -2.28 -3.52 -9.53
C ALA A 83 -0.95 -4.27 -9.61
N PHE A 84 0.14 -3.70 -9.09
CA PHE A 84 1.45 -4.35 -9.08
C PHE A 84 1.47 -5.64 -8.23
N MET A 85 0.87 -5.60 -7.04
CA MET A 85 0.86 -6.74 -6.10
C MET A 85 -0.03 -7.91 -6.53
N ASN A 86 -0.99 -7.67 -7.43
CA ASN A 86 -1.89 -8.70 -7.96
C ASN A 86 -1.40 -9.29 -9.30
N LEU A 87 -0.23 -8.90 -9.79
CA LEU A 87 0.38 -9.54 -10.97
C LEU A 87 0.58 -11.04 -10.71
N SER A 88 -0.01 -11.87 -11.55
CA SER A 88 0.11 -13.33 -11.47
C SER A 88 1.24 -13.88 -12.34
N PHE A 89 1.63 -13.15 -13.38
CA PHE A 89 2.69 -13.47 -14.34
C PHE A 89 3.12 -12.18 -15.04
N ASN A 90 4.22 -12.26 -15.79
CA ASN A 90 4.79 -11.11 -16.50
C ASN A 90 3.98 -10.76 -17.77
N ASP A 91 2.82 -10.16 -17.58
CA ASP A 91 2.00 -9.59 -18.66
C ASP A 91 2.59 -8.24 -19.07
N VAL A 92 3.30 -8.20 -20.21
CA VAL A 92 4.01 -7.00 -20.65
C VAL A 92 3.09 -5.81 -20.86
N PRO A 93 1.93 -5.92 -21.52
CA PRO A 93 0.97 -4.81 -21.63
C PRO A 93 0.55 -4.26 -20.27
N LEU A 94 0.21 -5.13 -19.32
CA LEU A 94 -0.20 -4.71 -17.97
C LEU A 94 0.96 -4.06 -17.19
N LEU A 95 2.16 -4.60 -17.30
CA LEU A 95 3.36 -4.01 -16.70
C LEU A 95 3.64 -2.61 -17.26
N GLN A 96 3.48 -2.41 -18.58
CA GLN A 96 3.64 -1.10 -19.23
C GLN A 96 2.57 -0.11 -18.73
N GLU A 97 1.33 -0.53 -18.60
CA GLU A 97 0.25 0.29 -18.06
C GLU A 97 0.54 0.75 -16.62
N ILE A 98 0.96 -0.19 -15.75
CA ILE A 98 1.33 0.12 -14.36
C ILE A 98 2.49 1.12 -14.33
N ARG A 99 3.52 0.89 -15.15
CA ARG A 99 4.68 1.77 -15.26
C ARG A 99 4.30 3.19 -15.67
N GLU A 100 3.50 3.34 -16.70
CA GLU A 100 3.05 4.66 -17.19
C GLU A 100 2.25 5.41 -16.13
N LYS A 101 1.33 4.73 -15.45
CA LYS A 101 0.55 5.31 -14.34
C LYS A 101 1.46 5.70 -13.17
N ALA A 102 2.46 4.87 -12.84
CA ALA A 102 3.42 5.15 -11.78
C ALA A 102 4.28 6.37 -12.11
N LEU A 103 4.78 6.50 -13.33
CA LEU A 103 5.53 7.67 -13.77
C LEU A 103 4.68 8.94 -13.70
N LYS A 104 3.44 8.88 -14.20
CA LYS A 104 2.50 10.01 -14.12
C LYS A 104 2.21 10.44 -12.68
N TYR A 105 2.10 9.48 -11.75
CA TYR A 105 1.96 9.78 -10.33
C TYR A 105 3.19 10.51 -9.78
N LEU A 106 4.39 10.09 -10.20
CA LEU A 106 5.67 10.68 -9.77
C LEU A 106 5.94 12.06 -10.36
N ASP A 107 5.26 12.48 -11.44
CA ASP A 107 5.36 13.84 -11.98
C ASP A 107 4.91 14.91 -10.96
N VAL A 108 4.01 14.54 -10.05
CA VAL A 108 3.42 15.45 -9.06
C VAL A 108 3.66 15.03 -7.61
N HIS A 109 4.23 13.84 -7.38
CA HIS A 109 4.50 13.31 -6.05
C HIS A 109 5.92 12.77 -5.94
N THR A 110 6.54 12.93 -4.77
CA THR A 110 7.78 12.21 -4.41
C THR A 110 7.42 11.00 -3.56
N ASP A 111 7.60 9.78 -4.10
CA ASP A 111 7.23 8.54 -3.41
C ASP A 111 8.22 7.42 -3.75
N TYR A 112 9.00 6.99 -2.76
CA TYR A 112 10.01 5.95 -2.93
C TYR A 112 9.43 4.60 -3.30
N ILE A 113 8.24 4.26 -2.80
CA ILE A 113 7.59 2.98 -3.09
C ILE A 113 7.11 2.93 -4.55
N ILE A 114 6.54 4.01 -5.05
CA ILE A 114 6.13 4.10 -6.46
C ILE A 114 7.35 4.15 -7.38
N THR A 115 8.45 4.80 -6.96
CA THR A 115 9.72 4.74 -7.68
C THR A 115 10.26 3.30 -7.77
N ASP A 116 10.19 2.55 -6.68
CA ASP A 116 10.57 1.12 -6.69
C ASP A 116 9.67 0.30 -7.63
N ILE A 117 8.38 0.57 -7.70
CA ILE A 117 7.47 -0.09 -8.65
C ILE A 117 7.90 0.16 -10.09
N VAL A 118 8.30 1.39 -10.44
CA VAL A 118 8.82 1.68 -11.79
C VAL A 118 10.06 0.83 -12.09
N HIS A 119 11.02 0.77 -11.18
CA HIS A 119 12.21 -0.06 -11.36
C HIS A 119 11.89 -1.55 -11.48
N LEU A 120 10.97 -2.05 -10.65
CA LEU A 120 10.54 -3.45 -10.69
C LEU A 120 9.79 -3.78 -11.99
N THR A 121 8.90 -2.91 -12.46
CA THR A 121 8.21 -3.11 -13.73
C THR A 121 9.17 -3.06 -14.92
N ASP A 122 10.16 -2.15 -14.93
CA ASP A 122 11.21 -2.13 -15.95
C ASP A 122 11.97 -3.46 -16.02
N ALA A 123 12.38 -3.99 -14.86
CA ALA A 123 13.08 -5.27 -14.79
C ALA A 123 12.22 -6.43 -15.31
N LEU A 124 10.94 -6.48 -14.93
CA LEU A 124 10.02 -7.52 -15.36
C LEU A 124 9.71 -7.45 -16.86
N ILE A 125 9.56 -6.25 -17.41
CA ILE A 125 9.36 -6.04 -18.87
C ILE A 125 10.59 -6.52 -19.64
N ILE A 126 11.80 -6.11 -19.22
CA ILE A 126 13.05 -6.54 -19.87
C ILE A 126 13.15 -8.06 -19.84
N LEU A 127 12.94 -8.67 -18.67
CA LEU A 127 13.00 -10.12 -18.55
C LEU A 127 11.97 -10.83 -19.45
N ALA A 128 10.75 -10.32 -19.51
CA ALA A 128 9.68 -10.92 -20.31
C ALA A 128 9.96 -10.83 -21.83
N ILE A 129 10.58 -9.74 -22.28
CA ILE A 129 10.85 -9.51 -23.70
C ILE A 129 12.16 -10.19 -24.15
N THR A 130 13.22 -10.10 -23.33
CA THR A 130 14.57 -10.48 -23.74
C THR A 130 15.08 -11.78 -23.13
N GLY A 131 14.50 -12.19 -21.98
CA GLY A 131 15.03 -13.28 -21.15
C GLY A 131 16.36 -12.93 -20.44
N ASP A 132 16.86 -11.71 -20.58
CA ASP A 132 18.16 -11.30 -20.01
C ASP A 132 18.03 -10.93 -18.52
N ILE A 133 18.36 -11.91 -17.67
CA ILE A 133 18.38 -11.73 -16.21
C ILE A 133 19.43 -10.69 -15.78
N ALA A 134 20.57 -10.62 -16.48
CA ALA A 134 21.66 -9.71 -16.12
C ALA A 134 21.25 -8.25 -16.36
N ASP A 135 20.52 -7.99 -17.42
CA ASP A 135 19.99 -6.67 -17.72
C ASP A 135 18.84 -6.31 -16.77
N ALA A 136 17.87 -7.20 -16.56
CA ALA A 136 16.79 -7.01 -15.59
C ALA A 136 17.32 -6.70 -14.18
N ARG A 137 18.38 -7.38 -13.75
CA ARG A 137 19.03 -7.15 -12.43
C ARG A 137 19.55 -5.72 -12.27
N LYS A 138 20.00 -5.05 -13.32
CA LYS A 138 20.44 -3.66 -13.23
C LYS A 138 19.33 -2.72 -12.79
N HIS A 139 18.11 -3.00 -13.22
CA HIS A 139 16.92 -2.19 -12.88
C HIS A 139 16.46 -2.40 -11.43
N VAL A 140 16.59 -3.58 -10.84
CA VAL A 140 16.25 -3.81 -9.43
C VAL A 140 17.35 -3.39 -8.46
N ARG A 141 18.56 -3.15 -8.93
CA ARG A 141 19.68 -2.77 -8.07
C ARG A 141 19.45 -1.50 -7.23
N PRO A 142 18.81 -0.42 -7.74
CA PRO A 142 18.44 0.73 -6.90
C PRO A 142 17.47 0.37 -5.78
N VAL A 143 16.47 -0.47 -6.07
CA VAL A 143 15.49 -0.95 -5.10
C VAL A 143 16.20 -1.73 -3.99
N TRP A 144 17.06 -2.70 -4.36
CA TRP A 144 17.81 -3.49 -3.39
C TRP A 144 18.72 -2.63 -2.52
N LYS A 145 19.47 -1.69 -3.11
CA LYS A 145 20.34 -0.75 -2.37
C LYS A 145 19.58 0.09 -1.34
N ARG A 146 18.29 0.33 -1.55
CA ARG A 146 17.43 0.98 -0.56
C ARG A 146 17.02 0.00 0.53
N LEU A 147 16.54 -1.19 0.14
CA LEU A 147 15.99 -2.18 1.06
C LEU A 147 17.05 -2.80 1.98
N GLU A 148 18.27 -3.05 1.48
CA GLU A 148 19.37 -3.63 2.27
C GLU A 148 19.86 -2.74 3.43
N LYS A 149 19.57 -1.42 3.35
CA LYS A 149 19.93 -0.44 4.39
C LYS A 149 18.90 -0.32 5.51
N LEU A 150 17.72 -0.95 5.35
CA LEU A 150 16.68 -0.88 6.34
C LEU A 150 16.95 -1.86 7.48
N ASP A 151 16.75 -1.41 8.72
CA ASP A 151 16.88 -2.24 9.92
C ASP A 151 15.81 -3.35 10.02
N GLY A 152 14.77 -3.24 9.22
CA GLY A 152 13.69 -4.22 9.16
C GLY A 152 12.78 -4.02 7.98
N TRP A 153 12.18 -5.12 7.52
CA TRP A 153 11.23 -5.12 6.40
C TRP A 153 9.81 -5.32 6.90
N TYR A 154 8.91 -4.43 6.46
CA TYR A 154 7.48 -4.53 6.68
C TYR A 154 6.78 -5.13 5.46
N LEU A 155 5.45 -5.18 5.48
CA LEU A 155 4.69 -5.89 4.43
C LEU A 155 4.96 -5.37 3.00
N VAL A 156 5.19 -4.08 2.83
CA VAL A 156 5.46 -3.49 1.52
C VAL A 156 6.84 -3.94 1.01
N GLU A 157 7.87 -3.82 1.84
CA GLU A 157 9.23 -4.25 1.50
C GLU A 157 9.29 -5.76 1.23
N LEU A 158 8.62 -6.57 2.05
CA LEU A 158 8.56 -8.03 1.87
C LEU A 158 7.90 -8.42 0.53
N ARG A 159 6.89 -7.67 0.09
CA ARG A 159 6.28 -7.86 -1.23
C ARG A 159 7.23 -7.49 -2.36
N MET A 160 7.97 -6.37 -2.24
CA MET A 160 8.95 -5.96 -3.24
C MET A 160 10.10 -6.96 -3.35
N ILE A 161 10.61 -7.43 -2.21
CA ILE A 161 11.63 -8.49 -2.16
C ILE A 161 11.11 -9.75 -2.88
N ASN A 162 9.88 -10.16 -2.60
CA ASN A 162 9.28 -11.29 -3.28
C ASN A 162 9.22 -11.11 -4.80
N ALA A 163 8.90 -9.91 -5.29
CA ALA A 163 8.79 -9.60 -6.71
C ALA A 163 10.13 -9.63 -7.46
N MET A 164 11.27 -9.48 -6.76
CA MET A 164 12.60 -9.46 -7.38
C MET A 164 13.52 -10.61 -6.94
N LEU A 165 13.08 -11.48 -6.05
CA LEU A 165 13.93 -12.51 -5.43
C LEU A 165 14.61 -13.41 -6.47
N PHE A 166 13.89 -13.78 -7.53
CA PHE A 166 14.39 -14.65 -8.60
C PHE A 166 15.43 -13.99 -9.53
N LEU A 167 15.66 -12.68 -9.40
CA LEU A 167 16.70 -11.96 -10.13
C LEU A 167 18.06 -11.99 -9.43
N PHE A 168 18.13 -12.46 -8.17
CA PHE A 168 19.39 -12.57 -7.42
C PHE A 168 20.14 -13.87 -7.72
N PRO A 169 21.47 -13.90 -7.55
CA PRO A 169 22.21 -15.15 -7.46
C PRO A 169 21.65 -16.02 -6.34
N ILE A 170 21.70 -17.34 -6.53
CA ILE A 170 21.05 -18.30 -5.62
C ILE A 170 21.49 -18.15 -4.17
N ASP A 171 22.79 -17.95 -3.94
CA ASP A 171 23.34 -17.80 -2.57
C ASP A 171 22.77 -16.55 -1.87
N GLU A 172 22.66 -15.43 -2.61
CA GLU A 172 22.06 -14.19 -2.11
C GLU A 172 20.55 -14.38 -1.88
N ALA A 173 19.85 -15.01 -2.84
CA ALA A 173 18.41 -15.27 -2.72
C ALA A 173 18.06 -16.12 -1.49
N ILE A 174 18.89 -17.13 -1.15
CA ILE A 174 18.72 -17.94 0.05
C ILE A 174 18.80 -17.07 1.30
N LEU A 175 19.82 -16.21 1.42
CA LEU A 175 19.99 -15.33 2.58
C LEU A 175 18.86 -14.32 2.71
N ILE A 176 18.49 -13.68 1.59
CA ILE A 176 17.39 -12.70 1.53
C ILE A 176 16.06 -13.35 1.92
N SER A 177 15.77 -14.52 1.36
CA SER A 177 14.52 -15.24 1.64
C SER A 177 14.44 -15.72 3.09
N GLY A 178 15.54 -16.17 3.66
CA GLY A 178 15.63 -16.56 5.09
C GLY A 178 15.26 -15.39 6.00
N THR A 179 15.84 -14.21 5.75
CA THR A 179 15.53 -12.99 6.49
C THR A 179 14.06 -12.56 6.27
N ALA A 180 13.58 -12.56 5.04
CA ALA A 180 12.21 -12.18 4.72
C ALA A 180 11.18 -13.13 5.38
N LEU A 181 11.43 -14.44 5.38
CA LEU A 181 10.57 -15.42 6.03
C LEU A 181 10.56 -15.26 7.56
N ALA A 182 11.69 -14.91 8.18
CA ALA A 182 11.74 -14.60 9.62
C ALA A 182 10.93 -13.33 9.95
N GLN A 183 10.96 -12.32 9.09
CA GLN A 183 10.16 -11.10 9.29
C GLN A 183 8.67 -11.37 9.10
N ILE A 184 8.27 -12.12 8.06
CA ILE A 184 6.85 -12.38 7.78
C ILE A 184 6.19 -13.22 8.88
N GLN A 185 6.92 -14.02 9.63
CA GLN A 185 6.39 -14.77 10.77
C GLN A 185 5.79 -13.87 11.85
N LYS A 186 6.26 -12.63 12.00
CA LYS A 186 5.69 -11.64 12.92
C LYS A 186 4.25 -11.26 12.55
N TYR A 187 3.86 -11.54 11.31
CA TYR A 187 2.55 -11.22 10.73
C TYR A 187 1.64 -12.45 10.61
N VAL A 188 1.88 -13.53 11.35
CA VAL A 188 1.16 -14.82 11.20
C VAL A 188 -0.36 -14.69 11.17
N ASN A 189 -0.92 -13.74 11.91
CA ASN A 189 -2.36 -13.48 11.97
C ASN A 189 -2.83 -12.40 10.97
N HIS A 190 -1.95 -11.88 10.13
CA HIS A 190 -2.32 -10.86 9.16
C HIS A 190 -2.83 -11.52 7.87
N PRO A 191 -3.96 -11.08 7.29
CA PRO A 191 -4.61 -11.76 6.16
C PRO A 191 -3.71 -12.03 4.95
N PHE A 192 -2.74 -11.13 4.70
CA PHE A 192 -1.86 -11.23 3.54
C PHE A 192 -0.52 -11.94 3.81
N ALA A 193 -0.16 -12.18 5.06
CA ALA A 193 1.16 -12.72 5.41
C ALA A 193 1.36 -14.14 4.86
N GLY A 194 0.33 -14.98 4.96
CA GLY A 194 0.37 -16.36 4.44
C GLY A 194 0.66 -16.41 2.93
N LYS A 195 0.03 -15.55 2.15
CA LYS A 195 0.25 -15.47 0.69
C LYS A 195 1.69 -15.08 0.37
N ILE A 196 2.24 -14.07 1.04
CA ILE A 196 3.62 -13.61 0.84
C ILE A 196 4.60 -14.73 1.21
N ALA A 197 4.39 -15.41 2.34
CA ALA A 197 5.25 -16.50 2.79
C ALA A 197 5.26 -17.69 1.82
N VAL A 198 4.11 -18.06 1.27
CA VAL A 198 4.01 -19.11 0.25
C VAL A 198 4.73 -18.69 -1.02
N SER A 199 4.50 -17.48 -1.49
CA SER A 199 5.13 -16.95 -2.71
C SER A 199 6.65 -16.83 -2.58
N LEU A 200 7.19 -16.40 -1.43
CA LEU A 200 8.63 -16.36 -1.17
C LEU A 200 9.26 -17.76 -1.24
N ARG A 201 8.62 -18.78 -0.64
CA ARG A 201 9.09 -20.15 -0.72
C ARG A 201 9.02 -20.71 -2.14
N HIS A 202 7.94 -20.42 -2.85
CA HIS A 202 7.78 -20.85 -4.24
C HIS A 202 8.87 -20.24 -5.14
N ASN A 203 9.09 -18.93 -5.06
CA ASN A 203 10.12 -18.23 -5.82
C ASN A 203 11.53 -18.77 -5.49
N LEU A 204 11.80 -19.10 -4.22
CA LEU A 204 13.06 -19.73 -3.84
C LEU A 204 13.19 -21.14 -4.44
N CYS A 205 12.13 -21.96 -4.42
CA CYS A 205 12.15 -23.31 -5.02
C CYS A 205 12.38 -23.27 -6.53
N LEU A 206 11.96 -22.21 -7.23
CA LEU A 206 12.22 -22.07 -8.67
C LEU A 206 13.69 -21.74 -9.00
N LEU A 207 14.45 -21.28 -8.02
CA LEU A 207 15.88 -20.97 -8.15
C LEU A 207 16.78 -22.17 -7.82
N LEU A 208 16.27 -23.16 -7.06
CA LEU A 208 16.98 -24.37 -6.66
C LEU A 208 16.87 -25.49 -7.71
#